data_a576b7f2a571c90b0774f8cb2fd066c9
#
_entry.id   a576b7f2a571c90b0774f8cb2fd066c9
#
_cell.length_a   1.000
_cell.length_b   1.000
_cell.length_c   1.000
_cell.angle_alpha   90.00
_cell.angle_beta   90.00
_cell.angle_gamma   90.00
#
_symmetry.space_group_name_H-M   'P 1'
#
loop_
_entity.id
_entity.type
_entity.pdbx_description
1 polymer ?
#
loop_
_entity_poly.entity_id
_entity_poly.type
_entity_poly.pdbx_seq_one_letter_code
_entity_poly.pdbx_strand_id
1 'polypeptide(L)'
;ALRRDFRRIDPREATILLVEGDREILPSYPAHLAAGAKRQLRRLGVDVKCETFVTAITDTSVSAGGWTIPTRTVVWAAGNETSAMLSTIGAERDRQGRILVEADTTVPGHPEIYVVGDAAAFRQDDRVLPGLAPVAMQMGRHAARAIVADLEGRERPSFHYRDKGQLAVIGRGHAIADLGRFRFQGFLAWATWAFVHIFFLIGFRNRFMVMFQWAWQYFTYQSGARLITGVRRDRWKS
;
A
#
# COMPACT_ATOMS: atom_id res chain seq x y z
N ALA A 1 -12.54 -18.92 -8.00
CA ALA A 1 -12.29 -18.33 -9.33
C ALA A 1 -11.43 -19.27 -10.18
N LEU A 2 -10.18 -19.57 -9.79
CA LEU A 2 -9.23 -20.35 -10.61
C LEU A 2 -9.74 -21.72 -11.07
N ARG A 3 -10.58 -22.39 -10.27
CA ARG A 3 -11.15 -23.71 -10.63
C ARG A 3 -12.08 -23.67 -11.84
N ARG A 4 -12.67 -22.52 -12.16
CA ARG A 4 -13.50 -22.35 -13.35
C ARG A 4 -12.66 -22.04 -14.60
N ASP A 5 -11.52 -21.38 -14.39
CA ASP A 5 -10.67 -20.90 -15.47
C ASP A 5 -9.61 -21.94 -15.90
N PHE A 6 -9.19 -22.82 -14.98
CA PHE A 6 -8.15 -23.83 -15.22
C PHE A 6 -8.65 -25.25 -14.94
N ARG A 7 -8.82 -26.04 -15.98
CA ARG A 7 -9.32 -27.42 -15.88
C ARG A 7 -8.24 -28.46 -15.55
N ARG A 8 -6.96 -28.11 -15.76
CA ARG A 8 -5.82 -29.05 -15.64
C ARG A 8 -5.08 -28.96 -14.31
N ILE A 9 -5.45 -28.03 -13.45
CA ILE A 9 -4.86 -27.87 -12.12
C ILE A 9 -5.95 -27.88 -11.07
N ASP A 10 -5.66 -28.42 -9.89
CA ASP A 10 -6.51 -28.22 -8.71
C ASP A 10 -5.98 -27.04 -7.87
N PRO A 11 -6.64 -25.89 -7.90
CA PRO A 11 -6.20 -24.74 -7.12
C PRO A 11 -6.20 -24.94 -5.60
N ARG A 12 -6.79 -26.04 -5.11
CA ARG A 12 -6.78 -26.39 -3.68
C ARG A 12 -5.43 -26.96 -3.24
N GLU A 13 -4.63 -27.44 -4.16
CA GLU A 13 -3.25 -27.90 -3.90
C GLU A 13 -2.26 -26.73 -3.78
N ALA A 14 -2.66 -25.52 -4.21
CA ALA A 14 -1.82 -24.35 -4.12
C ALA A 14 -1.66 -23.91 -2.65
N THR A 15 -0.42 -23.87 -2.18
CA THR A 15 -0.08 -23.29 -0.89
C THR A 15 0.26 -21.81 -1.08
N ILE A 16 -0.35 -20.95 -0.29
CA ILE A 16 -0.04 -19.52 -0.26
C ILE A 16 0.65 -19.22 1.06
N LEU A 17 1.89 -18.76 0.98
CA LEU A 17 2.70 -18.41 2.13
C LEU A 17 2.94 -16.90 2.14
N LEU A 18 2.63 -16.25 3.26
CA LEU A 18 3.02 -14.87 3.54
C LEU A 18 4.19 -14.90 4.52
N VAL A 19 5.33 -14.34 4.09
CA VAL A 19 6.53 -14.22 4.91
C VAL A 19 6.68 -12.76 5.33
N GLU A 20 6.82 -12.52 6.63
CA GLU A 20 6.96 -11.20 7.24
C GLU A 20 8.20 -11.19 8.15
N GLY A 21 9.05 -10.18 7.98
CA GLY A 21 10.26 -10.01 8.80
C GLY A 21 9.95 -9.55 10.22
N ASP A 22 8.90 -8.77 10.39
CA ASP A 22 8.48 -8.26 11.68
C ASP A 22 7.78 -9.35 12.53
N ARG A 23 7.63 -9.06 13.82
CA ARG A 23 6.96 -9.93 14.79
C ARG A 23 5.48 -10.18 14.43
N GLU A 24 4.83 -9.19 13.86
CA GLU A 24 3.44 -9.25 13.44
C GLU A 24 3.24 -8.59 12.08
N ILE A 25 2.27 -9.08 11.32
CA ILE A 25 1.81 -8.40 10.11
C ILE A 25 1.12 -7.09 10.49
N LEU A 26 1.20 -6.07 9.61
CA LEU A 26 0.53 -4.77 9.80
C LEU A 26 0.94 -4.08 11.12
N PRO A 27 2.24 -3.83 11.35
CA PRO A 27 2.75 -3.31 12.63
C PRO A 27 2.23 -1.90 12.97
N SER A 28 1.68 -1.17 12.00
CA SER A 28 1.05 0.15 12.22
C SER A 28 -0.35 0.07 12.86
N TYR A 29 -0.94 -1.12 12.92
CA TYR A 29 -2.26 -1.31 13.53
C TYR A 29 -2.16 -1.80 14.98
N PRO A 30 -3.19 -1.54 15.82
CA PRO A 30 -3.28 -2.14 17.14
C PRO A 30 -3.20 -3.67 17.09
N ALA A 31 -2.50 -4.27 18.05
CA ALA A 31 -2.20 -5.72 18.09
C ALA A 31 -3.43 -6.61 17.91
N HIS A 32 -4.60 -6.24 18.48
CA HIS A 32 -5.83 -7.02 18.32
C HIS A 32 -6.38 -7.02 16.88
N LEU A 33 -6.17 -5.93 16.12
CA LEU A 33 -6.54 -5.85 14.70
C LEU A 33 -5.53 -6.62 13.82
N ALA A 34 -4.24 -6.50 14.09
CA ALA A 34 -3.19 -7.29 13.41
C ALA A 34 -3.43 -8.80 13.61
N ALA A 35 -3.70 -9.23 14.84
CA ALA A 35 -4.09 -10.61 15.14
C ALA A 35 -5.40 -11.01 14.43
N GLY A 36 -6.35 -10.09 14.31
CA GLY A 36 -7.59 -10.28 13.56
C GLY A 36 -7.33 -10.50 12.07
N ALA A 37 -6.46 -9.71 11.47
CA ALA A 37 -6.03 -9.86 10.08
C ALA A 37 -5.35 -11.22 9.84
N LYS A 38 -4.44 -11.62 10.73
CA LYS A 38 -3.77 -12.93 10.68
C LYS A 38 -4.77 -14.10 10.73
N ARG A 39 -5.80 -14.01 11.59
CA ARG A 39 -6.88 -15.02 11.62
C ARG A 39 -7.68 -15.04 10.32
N GLN A 40 -7.98 -13.89 9.74
CA GLN A 40 -8.70 -13.80 8.46
C GLN A 40 -7.88 -14.41 7.32
N LEU A 41 -6.57 -14.13 7.22
CA LEU A 41 -5.65 -14.74 6.25
C LEU A 41 -5.65 -16.27 6.36
N ARG A 42 -5.53 -16.80 7.58
CA ARG A 42 -5.55 -18.25 7.81
C ARG A 42 -6.87 -18.88 7.37
N ARG A 43 -8.02 -18.23 7.60
CA ARG A 43 -9.32 -18.70 7.11
C ARG A 43 -9.43 -18.70 5.59
N LEU A 44 -8.66 -17.84 4.92
CA LEU A 44 -8.55 -17.81 3.46
C LEU A 44 -7.54 -18.82 2.90
N GLY A 45 -6.89 -19.61 3.77
CA GLY A 45 -5.92 -20.64 3.37
C GLY A 45 -4.49 -20.10 3.20
N VAL A 46 -4.19 -18.92 3.74
CA VAL A 46 -2.84 -18.33 3.72
C VAL A 46 -2.10 -18.73 5.00
N ASP A 47 -0.94 -19.39 4.86
CA ASP A 47 -0.02 -19.61 5.99
C ASP A 47 0.81 -18.33 6.21
N VAL A 48 0.90 -17.87 7.46
CA VAL A 48 1.59 -16.63 7.82
C VAL A 48 2.77 -16.94 8.73
N LYS A 49 3.97 -16.63 8.25
CA LYS A 49 5.25 -16.78 8.95
C LYS A 49 5.81 -15.39 9.26
N CYS A 50 5.71 -14.97 10.50
CA CYS A 50 6.35 -13.74 11.02
C CYS A 50 7.77 -14.05 11.53
N GLU A 51 8.55 -13.01 11.86
CA GLU A 51 9.93 -13.10 12.32
C GLU A 51 10.81 -13.92 11.36
N THR A 52 10.50 -13.82 10.06
CA THR A 52 11.11 -14.64 9.03
C THR A 52 11.59 -13.75 7.89
N PHE A 53 12.89 -13.65 7.70
CA PHE A 53 13.51 -12.86 6.63
C PHE A 53 13.79 -13.73 5.41
N VAL A 54 13.45 -13.21 4.23
CA VAL A 54 13.85 -13.79 2.95
C VAL A 54 15.33 -13.46 2.73
N THR A 55 16.15 -14.47 2.50
CA THR A 55 17.60 -14.33 2.30
C THR A 55 18.03 -14.53 0.85
N ALA A 56 17.27 -15.31 0.07
CA ALA A 56 17.53 -15.50 -1.35
C ALA A 56 16.27 -15.86 -2.12
N ILE A 57 16.22 -15.45 -3.37
CA ILE A 57 15.17 -15.80 -4.35
C ILE A 57 15.87 -16.32 -5.60
N THR A 58 15.45 -17.49 -6.07
CA THR A 58 15.90 -18.11 -7.32
C THR A 58 14.73 -18.33 -8.26
N ASP A 59 14.97 -18.81 -9.46
CA ASP A 59 13.90 -19.12 -10.44
C ASP A 59 12.94 -20.22 -9.94
N THR A 60 13.34 -21.01 -8.96
CA THR A 60 12.61 -22.20 -8.50
C THR A 60 12.37 -22.27 -7.00
N SER A 61 12.92 -21.34 -6.23
CA SER A 61 12.82 -21.39 -4.76
C SER A 61 13.00 -20.03 -4.09
N VAL A 62 12.55 -19.96 -2.85
CA VAL A 62 12.80 -18.86 -1.91
C VAL A 62 13.44 -19.43 -0.65
N SER A 63 14.54 -18.85 -0.20
CA SER A 63 15.16 -19.15 1.10
C SER A 63 14.69 -18.15 2.15
N ALA A 64 14.10 -18.63 3.22
CA ALA A 64 13.57 -17.80 4.30
C ALA A 64 13.63 -18.55 5.64
N GLY A 65 14.10 -17.91 6.72
CA GLY A 65 14.10 -18.48 8.06
C GLY A 65 14.83 -19.83 8.20
N GLY A 66 15.86 -20.06 7.37
CA GLY A 66 16.60 -21.33 7.35
C GLY A 66 15.95 -22.44 6.50
N TRP A 67 14.83 -22.20 5.86
CA TRP A 67 14.14 -23.14 4.97
C TRP A 67 14.32 -22.73 3.50
N THR A 68 14.32 -23.73 2.62
CA THR A 68 14.20 -23.52 1.17
C THR A 68 12.80 -23.94 0.71
N ILE A 69 12.04 -23.00 0.23
CA ILE A 69 10.64 -23.18 -0.18
C ILE A 69 10.61 -23.28 -1.70
N PRO A 70 10.29 -24.45 -2.29
CA PRO A 70 10.18 -24.58 -3.73
C PRO A 70 8.95 -23.79 -4.22
N THR A 71 9.19 -22.82 -5.10
CA THR A 71 8.15 -22.01 -5.72
C THR A 71 8.66 -21.36 -7.00
N ARG A 72 7.74 -21.07 -7.92
CA ARG A 72 8.01 -20.30 -9.15
C ARG A 72 7.23 -19.01 -9.21
N THR A 73 6.43 -18.72 -8.18
CA THR A 73 5.64 -17.50 -8.09
C THR A 73 5.96 -16.79 -6.81
N VAL A 74 6.61 -15.64 -6.94
CA VAL A 74 6.96 -14.77 -5.81
C VAL A 74 6.36 -13.39 -6.05
N VAL A 75 5.64 -12.89 -5.05
CA VAL A 75 5.15 -11.52 -5.01
C VAL A 75 5.96 -10.78 -3.94
N TRP A 76 6.88 -9.93 -4.39
CA TRP A 76 7.65 -9.09 -3.48
C TRP A 76 6.87 -7.82 -3.17
N ALA A 77 6.43 -7.67 -1.92
CA ALA A 77 5.62 -6.55 -1.44
C ALA A 77 6.22 -5.93 -0.16
N ALA A 78 7.54 -6.00 0.01
CA ALA A 78 8.26 -5.58 1.21
C ALA A 78 8.72 -4.11 1.12
N GLY A 79 7.81 -3.19 0.83
CA GLY A 79 8.06 -1.76 0.83
C GLY A 79 8.15 -1.14 -0.57
N ASN A 80 8.23 0.18 -0.57
CA ASN A 80 8.37 1.00 -1.78
C ASN A 80 9.75 1.63 -1.80
N GLU A 81 10.35 1.70 -2.96
CA GLU A 81 11.55 2.47 -3.22
C GLU A 81 11.17 3.79 -3.89
N THR A 82 11.85 4.86 -3.52
CA THR A 82 11.62 6.16 -4.13
C THR A 82 12.21 6.22 -5.54
N SER A 83 11.67 7.11 -6.38
CA SER A 83 12.17 7.31 -7.75
C SER A 83 13.65 7.73 -7.75
N ALA A 84 14.44 7.14 -8.64
CA ALA A 84 15.82 7.56 -8.87
C ALA A 84 15.96 9.05 -9.23
N MET A 85 14.92 9.67 -9.79
CA MET A 85 14.87 11.12 -10.06
C MET A 85 15.11 11.96 -8.78
N LEU A 86 14.73 11.49 -7.60
CA LEU A 86 14.97 12.25 -6.37
C LEU A 86 16.46 12.41 -6.05
N SER A 87 17.34 11.56 -6.58
CA SER A 87 18.78 11.72 -6.41
C SER A 87 19.35 12.92 -7.15
N THR A 88 18.66 13.43 -8.18
CA THR A 88 19.12 14.59 -8.98
C THR A 88 18.86 15.93 -8.28
N ILE A 89 18.02 15.97 -7.24
CA ILE A 89 17.68 17.20 -6.52
C ILE A 89 18.83 17.66 -5.61
N GLY A 90 19.76 16.74 -5.25
CA GLY A 90 20.89 17.09 -4.37
C GLY A 90 20.53 17.31 -2.91
N ALA A 91 19.29 17.04 -2.50
CA ALA A 91 18.79 17.25 -1.14
C ALA A 91 19.09 16.06 -0.22
N GLU A 92 19.08 16.30 1.09
CA GLU A 92 19.22 15.27 2.11
C GLU A 92 18.04 14.31 2.08
N ARG A 93 18.34 12.99 2.29
CA ARG A 93 17.36 11.92 2.21
C ARG A 93 17.40 11.03 3.44
N ASP A 94 16.28 10.44 3.78
CA ASP A 94 16.21 9.42 4.80
C ASP A 94 16.70 8.04 4.28
N ARG A 95 16.68 7.03 5.17
CA ARG A 95 17.11 5.66 4.84
C ARG A 95 16.26 4.98 3.75
N GLN A 96 15.05 5.47 3.47
CA GLN A 96 14.15 4.98 2.42
C GLN A 96 14.30 5.77 1.12
N GLY A 97 15.24 6.74 1.07
CA GLY A 97 15.50 7.58 -0.10
C GLY A 97 14.54 8.75 -0.25
N ARG A 98 13.64 9.01 0.73
CA ARG A 98 12.71 10.13 0.73
C ARG A 98 13.44 11.43 1.09
N ILE A 99 13.09 12.52 0.42
CA ILE A 99 13.69 13.83 0.68
C ILE A 99 13.15 14.39 2.00
N LEU A 100 14.06 14.85 2.86
CA LEU A 100 13.72 15.64 4.04
C LEU A 100 13.14 16.97 3.58
N VAL A 101 12.00 17.36 4.13
CA VAL A 101 11.29 18.59 3.73
C VAL A 101 11.03 19.49 4.93
N GLU A 102 10.90 20.78 4.64
CA GLU A 102 10.56 21.83 5.60
C GLU A 102 9.07 21.76 6.01
N ALA A 103 8.69 22.61 6.96
CA ALA A 103 7.32 22.69 7.47
C ALA A 103 6.27 23.04 6.39
N ASP A 104 6.66 23.71 5.33
CA ASP A 104 5.82 24.05 4.18
C ASP A 104 5.88 23.03 3.03
N THR A 105 6.60 21.90 3.24
CA THR A 105 6.86 20.82 2.29
C THR A 105 7.85 21.15 1.17
N THR A 106 8.62 22.25 1.31
CA THR A 106 9.71 22.56 0.39
C THR A 106 11.00 21.83 0.75
N VAL A 107 11.93 21.81 -0.19
CA VAL A 107 13.28 21.26 0.01
C VAL A 107 14.13 22.28 0.75
N PRO A 108 14.86 21.92 1.83
CA PRO A 108 15.78 22.82 2.52
C PRO A 108 16.77 23.46 1.54
N GLY A 109 16.87 24.80 1.57
CA GLY A 109 17.73 25.58 0.66
C GLY A 109 17.16 25.78 -0.76
N HIS A 110 16.03 25.15 -1.09
CA HIS A 110 15.35 25.23 -2.40
C HIS A 110 13.85 25.51 -2.21
N PRO A 111 13.49 26.74 -1.82
CA PRO A 111 12.10 27.10 -1.52
C PRO A 111 11.17 27.06 -2.75
N GLU A 112 11.71 26.94 -3.95
CA GLU A 112 10.98 26.76 -5.21
C GLU A 112 10.61 25.31 -5.48
N ILE A 113 11.15 24.32 -4.72
CA ILE A 113 10.94 22.89 -4.95
C ILE A 113 10.05 22.32 -3.84
N TYR A 114 8.85 21.89 -4.20
CA TYR A 114 7.93 21.18 -3.32
C TYR A 114 8.06 19.67 -3.50
N VAL A 115 8.20 18.93 -2.39
CA VAL A 115 8.18 17.46 -2.40
C VAL A 115 7.04 16.97 -1.51
N VAL A 116 6.19 16.09 -2.05
CA VAL A 116 4.96 15.66 -1.39
C VAL A 116 4.73 14.16 -1.53
N GLY A 117 3.91 13.60 -0.65
CA GLY A 117 3.54 12.16 -0.66
C GLY A 117 4.71 11.24 -0.34
N ASP A 118 4.78 10.11 -1.02
CA ASP A 118 5.75 9.05 -0.73
C ASP A 118 7.21 9.45 -1.01
N ALA A 119 7.42 10.55 -1.72
CA ALA A 119 8.74 11.13 -1.97
C ALA A 119 9.27 11.98 -0.80
N ALA A 120 8.40 12.44 0.10
CA ALA A 120 8.71 13.34 1.19
C ALA A 120 8.89 12.62 2.53
N ALA A 121 9.96 12.93 3.24
CA ALA A 121 10.15 12.58 4.65
C ALA A 121 9.73 13.75 5.53
N PHE A 122 8.44 13.95 5.69
CA PHE A 122 7.90 15.01 6.56
C PHE A 122 7.80 14.52 8.01
N ARG A 123 8.28 15.32 8.93
CA ARG A 123 8.22 15.02 10.38
C ARG A 123 7.09 15.79 11.03
N GLN A 124 6.27 15.08 11.79
CA GLN A 124 5.26 15.64 12.68
C GLN A 124 5.28 14.89 14.01
N ASP A 125 5.28 15.60 15.13
CA ASP A 125 5.31 15.02 16.48
C ASP A 125 6.42 13.96 16.64
N ASP A 126 7.66 14.32 16.22
CA ASP A 126 8.87 13.48 16.22
C ASP A 126 8.79 12.19 15.38
N ARG A 127 7.76 12.04 14.58
CA ARG A 127 7.59 10.87 13.69
C ARG A 127 7.57 11.29 12.23
N VAL A 128 8.20 10.49 11.39
CA VAL A 128 8.08 10.66 9.95
C VAL A 128 6.72 10.09 9.51
N LEU A 129 5.97 10.89 8.74
CA LEU A 129 4.68 10.46 8.24
C LEU A 129 4.82 9.24 7.32
N PRO A 130 3.89 8.28 7.40
CA PRO A 130 3.91 7.10 6.55
C PRO A 130 3.55 7.43 5.10
N GLY A 131 4.04 6.63 4.15
CA GLY A 131 3.64 6.68 2.73
C GLY A 131 2.22 6.16 2.54
N LEU A 132 1.24 7.02 2.78
CA LEU A 132 -0.19 6.71 2.67
C LEU A 132 -0.89 7.72 1.77
N ALA A 133 -1.86 7.25 0.99
CA ALA A 133 -2.65 8.10 0.10
C ALA A 133 -3.30 9.32 0.81
N PRO A 134 -3.86 9.21 2.04
CA PRO A 134 -4.37 10.38 2.76
C PRO A 134 -3.30 11.44 3.08
N VAL A 135 -2.06 11.02 3.38
CA VAL A 135 -0.92 11.92 3.60
C VAL A 135 -0.60 12.65 2.30
N ALA A 136 -0.38 11.89 1.21
CA ALA A 136 -0.05 12.43 -0.11
C ALA A 136 -1.11 13.43 -0.60
N MET A 137 -2.40 13.11 -0.45
CA MET A 137 -3.50 13.99 -0.83
C MET A 137 -3.55 15.29 -0.03
N GLN A 138 -3.26 15.24 1.27
CA GLN A 138 -3.23 16.43 2.13
C GLN A 138 -2.00 17.29 1.82
N MET A 139 -0.83 16.67 1.63
CA MET A 139 0.39 17.38 1.21
C MET A 139 0.22 18.06 -0.14
N GLY A 140 -0.32 17.38 -1.14
CA GLY A 140 -0.55 17.96 -2.47
C GLY A 140 -1.51 19.17 -2.44
N ARG A 141 -2.58 19.10 -1.64
CA ARG A 141 -3.48 20.25 -1.44
C ARG A 141 -2.81 21.38 -0.68
N HIS A 142 -1.92 21.05 0.23
CA HIS A 142 -1.14 22.03 0.98
C HIS A 142 -0.15 22.74 0.05
N ALA A 143 0.64 22.01 -0.73
CA ALA A 143 1.59 22.57 -1.69
C ALA A 143 0.89 23.54 -2.67
N ALA A 144 -0.29 23.16 -3.19
CA ALA A 144 -1.07 24.05 -4.05
C ALA A 144 -1.44 25.37 -3.35
N ARG A 145 -1.81 25.34 -2.06
CA ARG A 145 -2.12 26.55 -1.29
C ARG A 145 -0.87 27.39 -0.99
N ALA A 146 0.26 26.73 -0.73
CA ALA A 146 1.54 27.40 -0.50
C ALA A 146 2.01 28.12 -1.78
N ILE A 147 1.90 27.47 -2.95
CA ILE A 147 2.21 28.08 -4.25
C ILE A 147 1.32 29.32 -4.51
N VAL A 148 0.02 29.23 -4.23
CA VAL A 148 -0.89 30.39 -4.38
C VAL A 148 -0.49 31.52 -3.41
N ALA A 149 -0.11 31.20 -2.18
CA ALA A 149 0.37 32.21 -1.23
C ALA A 149 1.64 32.93 -1.74
N ASP A 150 2.58 32.18 -2.33
CA ASP A 150 3.77 32.75 -2.95
C ASP A 150 3.43 33.73 -4.08
N LEU A 151 2.53 33.34 -4.98
CA LEU A 151 2.11 34.17 -6.12
C LEU A 151 1.39 35.45 -5.66
N GLU A 152 0.75 35.42 -4.50
CA GLU A 152 0.06 36.55 -3.90
C GLU A 152 0.93 37.35 -2.92
N GLY A 153 2.21 36.98 -2.76
CA GLY A 153 3.14 37.64 -1.82
C GLY A 153 2.76 37.43 -0.34
N ARG A 154 2.03 36.37 -0.03
CA ARG A 154 1.63 36.01 1.33
C ARG A 154 2.58 34.99 1.95
N GLU A 155 2.62 34.92 3.27
CA GLU A 155 3.35 33.89 4.00
C GLU A 155 2.81 32.50 3.69
N ARG A 156 3.71 31.53 3.52
CA ARG A 156 3.36 30.12 3.30
C ARG A 156 2.80 29.51 4.57
N PRO A 157 1.70 28.78 4.49
CA PRO A 157 1.20 28.02 5.63
C PRO A 157 2.13 26.85 5.96
N SER A 158 2.22 26.45 7.23
CA SER A 158 2.83 25.18 7.60
C SER A 158 1.88 24.00 7.36
N PHE A 159 2.42 22.87 6.93
CA PHE A 159 1.65 21.65 6.77
C PHE A 159 1.39 20.98 8.11
N HIS A 160 0.18 20.52 8.28
CA HIS A 160 -0.21 19.65 9.38
C HIS A 160 -1.11 18.53 8.88
N TYR A 161 -0.65 17.28 9.05
CA TYR A 161 -1.42 16.08 8.69
C TYR A 161 -2.50 15.80 9.74
N ARG A 162 -3.71 15.60 9.27
CA ARG A 162 -4.84 15.14 10.09
C ARG A 162 -5.10 13.67 9.78
N ASP A 163 -4.79 12.81 10.76
CA ASP A 163 -5.06 11.39 10.62
C ASP A 163 -6.58 11.13 10.64
N LYS A 164 -7.05 10.42 9.64
CA LYS A 164 -8.46 10.01 9.49
C LYS A 164 -8.66 8.54 9.76
N GLY A 165 -7.61 7.87 10.23
CA GLY A 165 -7.58 6.43 10.44
C GLY A 165 -7.13 5.64 9.20
N GLN A 166 -7.03 4.33 9.38
CA GLN A 166 -6.48 3.41 8.40
C GLN A 166 -7.45 2.25 8.15
N LEU A 167 -7.46 1.77 6.91
CA LEU A 167 -8.25 0.63 6.46
C LEU A 167 -7.35 -0.32 5.68
N ALA A 168 -7.33 -1.61 6.04
CA ALA A 168 -6.60 -2.63 5.29
C ALA A 168 -7.52 -3.76 4.87
N VAL A 169 -7.53 -4.05 3.56
CA VAL A 169 -8.26 -5.18 2.99
C VAL A 169 -7.39 -6.43 3.07
N ILE A 170 -7.94 -7.48 3.63
CA ILE A 170 -7.30 -8.79 3.74
C ILE A 170 -7.75 -9.71 2.61
N GLY A 171 -9.01 -9.57 2.21
CA GLY A 171 -9.61 -10.34 1.15
C GLY A 171 -11.07 -9.96 0.94
N ARG A 172 -11.76 -10.71 0.12
CA ARG A 172 -13.16 -10.45 -0.16
C ARG A 172 -14.03 -10.64 1.07
N GLY A 173 -14.72 -9.59 1.50
CA GLY A 173 -15.51 -9.58 2.73
C GLY A 173 -14.66 -9.59 4.01
N HIS A 174 -13.35 -9.38 3.90
CA HIS A 174 -12.41 -9.42 5.01
C HIS A 174 -11.52 -8.18 5.01
N ALA A 175 -11.58 -7.39 6.07
CA ALA A 175 -10.75 -6.20 6.27
C ALA A 175 -10.59 -5.92 7.76
N ILE A 176 -9.74 -4.95 8.06
CA ILE A 176 -9.62 -4.32 9.37
C ILE A 176 -9.74 -2.81 9.22
N ALA A 177 -10.29 -2.14 10.21
CA ALA A 177 -10.48 -0.71 10.27
C ALA A 177 -10.01 -0.17 11.62
N ASP A 178 -9.13 0.82 11.60
CA ASP A 178 -8.80 1.67 12.74
C ASP A 178 -9.13 3.11 12.37
N LEU A 179 -10.25 3.60 12.87
CA LEU A 179 -10.72 4.98 12.69
C LEU A 179 -10.54 5.79 13.99
N GLY A 180 -9.51 5.47 14.76
CA GLY A 180 -9.23 6.07 16.05
C GLY A 180 -10.17 5.58 17.15
N ARG A 181 -11.36 6.19 17.27
CA ARG A 181 -12.38 5.79 18.27
C ARG A 181 -13.10 4.50 17.91
N PHE A 182 -13.22 4.18 16.63
CA PHE A 182 -13.94 3.00 16.12
C PHE A 182 -12.96 2.02 15.50
N ARG A 183 -12.90 0.81 16.08
CA ARG A 183 -12.05 -0.29 15.64
C ARG A 183 -12.88 -1.52 15.40
N PHE A 184 -12.89 -2.02 14.18
CA PHE A 184 -13.69 -3.18 13.80
C PHE A 184 -13.03 -3.96 12.66
N GLN A 185 -13.56 -5.16 12.38
CA GLN A 185 -12.97 -6.07 11.41
C GLN A 185 -14.02 -6.92 10.70
N GLY A 186 -13.61 -7.65 9.65
CA GLY A 186 -14.47 -8.54 8.90
C GLY A 186 -15.29 -7.80 7.83
N PHE A 187 -16.52 -8.25 7.59
CA PHE A 187 -17.36 -7.73 6.52
C PHE A 187 -17.69 -6.24 6.66
N LEU A 188 -17.97 -5.77 7.86
CA LEU A 188 -18.28 -4.35 8.10
C LEU A 188 -17.07 -3.46 7.74
N ALA A 189 -15.87 -3.85 8.14
CA ALA A 189 -14.65 -3.13 7.75
C ALA A 189 -14.43 -3.14 6.23
N TRP A 190 -14.72 -4.27 5.59
CA TRP A 190 -14.63 -4.40 4.13
C TRP A 190 -15.66 -3.51 3.41
N ALA A 191 -16.90 -3.49 3.87
CA ALA A 191 -17.94 -2.62 3.32
C ALA A 191 -17.60 -1.14 3.49
N THR A 192 -17.09 -0.75 4.66
CA THR A 192 -16.59 0.61 4.95
C THR A 192 -15.43 0.95 4.01
N TRP A 193 -14.47 0.06 3.84
CA TRP A 193 -13.36 0.26 2.90
C TRP A 193 -13.87 0.46 1.47
N ALA A 194 -14.79 -0.40 0.99
CA ALA A 194 -15.36 -0.29 -0.34
C ALA A 194 -16.07 1.06 -0.55
N PHE A 195 -16.88 1.48 0.44
CA PHE A 195 -17.57 2.77 0.40
C PHE A 195 -16.60 3.94 0.34
N VAL A 196 -15.58 3.97 1.23
CA VAL A 196 -14.56 5.01 1.26
C VAL A 196 -13.83 5.11 -0.07
N HIS A 197 -13.41 3.97 -0.65
CA HIS A 197 -12.69 3.97 -1.93
C HIS A 197 -13.55 4.48 -3.09
N ILE A 198 -14.82 4.08 -3.16
CA ILE A 198 -15.74 4.58 -4.19
C ILE A 198 -16.00 6.07 -3.99
N PHE A 199 -16.16 6.53 -2.75
CA PHE A 199 -16.40 7.94 -2.44
C PHE A 199 -15.25 8.85 -2.89
N PHE A 200 -14.00 8.41 -2.73
CA PHE A 200 -12.82 9.18 -3.12
C PHE A 200 -12.45 9.06 -4.60
N LEU A 201 -13.13 8.25 -5.39
CA LEU A 201 -12.93 8.23 -6.84
C LEU A 201 -13.31 9.56 -7.48
N ILE A 202 -12.48 10.01 -8.42
CA ILE A 202 -12.73 11.25 -9.18
C ILE A 202 -13.84 11.03 -10.21
N GLY A 203 -14.81 11.95 -10.26
CA GLY A 203 -15.90 11.97 -11.22
C GLY A 203 -17.07 11.05 -10.86
N PHE A 204 -18.30 11.61 -10.96
CA PHE A 204 -19.53 10.89 -10.64
C PHE A 204 -19.74 9.65 -11.51
N ARG A 205 -19.53 9.79 -12.82
CA ARG A 205 -19.62 8.68 -13.78
C ARG A 205 -18.68 7.53 -13.42
N ASN A 206 -17.45 7.85 -13.04
CA ASN A 206 -16.46 6.84 -12.67
C ASN A 206 -16.85 6.11 -11.39
N ARG A 207 -17.37 6.82 -10.39
CA ARG A 207 -17.89 6.19 -9.15
C ARG A 207 -19.01 5.21 -9.44
N PHE A 208 -19.97 5.58 -10.28
CA PHE A 208 -21.08 4.72 -10.65
C PHE A 208 -20.61 3.47 -11.42
N MET A 209 -19.73 3.66 -12.40
CA MET A 209 -19.18 2.56 -13.20
C MET A 209 -18.42 1.56 -12.32
N VAL A 210 -17.53 2.03 -11.44
CA VAL A 210 -16.76 1.17 -10.55
C VAL A 210 -17.66 0.48 -9.54
N MET A 211 -18.63 1.17 -8.97
CA MET A 211 -19.61 0.57 -8.06
C MET A 211 -20.39 -0.57 -8.72
N PHE A 212 -20.87 -0.36 -9.94
CA PHE A 212 -21.59 -1.40 -10.69
C PHE A 212 -20.67 -2.58 -11.05
N GLN A 213 -19.44 -2.32 -11.52
CA GLN A 213 -18.47 -3.36 -11.83
C GLN A 213 -18.09 -4.19 -10.59
N TRP A 214 -17.87 -3.55 -9.44
CA TRP A 214 -17.56 -4.24 -8.20
C TRP A 214 -18.74 -5.08 -7.71
N ALA A 215 -19.96 -4.53 -7.76
CA ALA A 215 -21.17 -5.30 -7.43
C ALA A 215 -21.30 -6.52 -8.36
N TRP A 216 -21.16 -6.34 -9.66
CA TRP A 216 -21.21 -7.41 -10.64
C TRP A 216 -20.15 -8.49 -10.37
N GLN A 217 -18.89 -8.09 -10.21
CA GLN A 217 -17.80 -9.03 -9.86
C GLN A 217 -18.03 -9.72 -8.52
N TYR A 218 -18.64 -9.02 -7.58
CA TYR A 218 -19.00 -9.61 -6.29
C TYR A 218 -19.99 -10.75 -6.43
N PHE A 219 -21.02 -10.63 -7.25
CA PHE A 219 -22.04 -11.66 -7.44
C PHE A 219 -21.63 -12.74 -8.45
N THR A 220 -20.90 -12.39 -9.50
CA THR A 220 -20.58 -13.34 -10.58
C THR A 220 -19.27 -14.09 -10.39
N TYR A 221 -18.43 -13.71 -9.42
CA TYR A 221 -17.09 -14.28 -9.20
C TYR A 221 -16.19 -14.27 -10.45
N GLN A 222 -16.44 -13.35 -11.38
CA GLN A 222 -15.57 -13.22 -12.55
C GLN A 222 -14.21 -12.63 -12.15
N SER A 223 -13.13 -13.30 -12.55
CA SER A 223 -11.80 -12.75 -12.45
C SER A 223 -11.60 -11.69 -13.54
N GLY A 224 -11.26 -10.47 -13.13
CA GLY A 224 -11.05 -9.34 -14.05
C GLY A 224 -9.78 -9.45 -14.91
N ALA A 225 -8.88 -10.38 -14.62
CA ALA A 225 -7.65 -10.61 -15.36
C ALA A 225 -7.61 -12.01 -15.93
N ARG A 226 -7.61 -12.10 -17.25
CA ARG A 226 -7.32 -13.32 -18.00
C ARG A 226 -5.91 -13.20 -18.54
N LEU A 227 -5.10 -14.19 -18.35
CA LEU A 227 -3.77 -14.42 -18.94
C LEU A 227 -3.00 -13.18 -19.42
N ILE A 228 -1.90 -12.86 -18.78
CA ILE A 228 -0.87 -11.98 -19.34
C ILE A 228 0.02 -12.89 -20.21
N THR A 229 -0.19 -12.85 -21.54
CA THR A 229 0.70 -13.51 -22.50
C THR A 229 1.77 -12.51 -22.93
N GLY A 230 3.04 -12.86 -22.80
CA GLY A 230 4.15 -12.06 -23.32
C GLY A 230 4.98 -11.32 -22.28
N VAL A 231 5.48 -12.00 -21.27
CA VAL A 231 6.61 -11.51 -20.49
C VAL A 231 7.86 -11.66 -21.37
N ARG A 232 8.38 -10.55 -21.90
CA ARG A 232 9.73 -10.52 -22.45
C ARG A 232 10.70 -10.87 -21.32
N ARG A 233 11.35 -12.02 -21.42
CA ARG A 233 12.37 -12.52 -20.48
C ARG A 233 13.66 -11.68 -20.44
N ASP A 234 13.78 -10.63 -21.24
CA ASP A 234 15.05 -9.97 -21.51
C ASP A 234 15.30 -8.67 -20.74
N ARG A 235 14.47 -8.30 -19.76
CA ARG A 235 14.63 -7.03 -19.04
C ARG A 235 15.28 -7.12 -17.64
N TRP A 236 15.74 -8.29 -17.22
CA TRP A 236 16.35 -8.46 -15.89
C TRP A 236 17.80 -8.96 -15.95
N LYS A 237 18.53 -8.62 -17.02
CA LYS A 237 19.98 -8.80 -17.10
C LYS A 237 20.61 -7.42 -17.26
N SER A 238 20.78 -6.71 -16.16
CA SER A 238 21.77 -5.66 -15.96
C SER A 238 21.89 -5.36 -14.46
#